data_150b3df59d9fff14b75a287f5cabc61d
#
_entry.id   150b3df59d9fff14b75a287f5cabc61d
#
_cell.length_a   1.000
_cell.length_b   1.000
_cell.length_c   1.000
_cell.angle_alpha   90.00
_cell.angle_beta   90.00
_cell.angle_gamma   90.00
#
_symmetry.space_group_name_H-M   'P 1'
#
loop_
_entity.id
_entity.type
_entity.pdbx_description
1 polymer ?
#
loop_
_entity_poly.entity_id
_entity_poly.type
_entity_poly.pdbx_seq_one_letter_code
_entity_poly.pdbx_strand_id
1 'polypeptide(L)' 'MYQDEMAIISSVYHNRLKRGMLLQADPTIQYILPGKPRRLLNKDLKVDNPYNTYKYKGLPPGPINNPGMEAMKAAIMPA' A
#
# COMPACT_ATOMS: atom_id res chain seq x y z
N MET A 1 14.11 1.72 15.40
CA MET A 1 13.07 2.48 16.08
C MET A 1 11.87 2.63 15.18
N TYR A 2 10.71 2.86 15.75
CA TYR A 2 9.45 2.91 15.00
C TYR A 2 9.47 3.91 13.84
N GLN A 3 9.99 5.11 14.07
CA GLN A 3 10.06 6.14 13.03
C GLN A 3 11.02 5.76 11.90
N ASP A 4 12.10 5.06 12.22
CA ASP A 4 13.05 4.62 11.21
C ASP A 4 12.43 3.55 10.32
N GLU A 5 11.65 2.64 10.90
CA GLU A 5 10.94 1.62 10.13
C GLU A 5 9.92 2.27 9.20
N MET A 6 9.18 3.27 9.68
CA MET A 6 8.21 4.00 8.88
C MET A 6 8.89 4.70 7.70
N ALA A 7 10.05 5.32 7.94
CA ALA A 7 10.80 6.00 6.89
C ALA A 7 11.28 5.00 5.83
N ILE A 8 11.75 3.82 6.24
CA ILE A 8 12.21 2.79 5.32
C ILE A 8 11.05 2.30 4.45
N ILE A 9 9.91 2.02 5.04
CA ILE A 9 8.71 1.57 4.31
C ILE A 9 8.27 2.63 3.31
N SER A 10 8.25 3.89 3.72
CA SER A 10 7.87 5.00 2.85
C SER A 10 8.82 5.14 1.67
N SER A 11 10.12 4.93 1.89
CA SER A 11 11.13 4.98 0.85
C SER A 11 10.91 3.89 -0.20
N VAL A 12 10.53 2.69 0.24
CA VAL A 12 10.24 1.59 -0.68
C VAL A 12 9.08 1.97 -1.59
N TYR A 13 7.98 2.47 -1.04
CA TYR A 13 6.82 2.87 -1.83
C TYR A 13 7.16 4.02 -2.77
N HIS A 14 7.87 5.02 -2.29
CA HIS A 14 8.28 6.15 -3.10
C HIS A 14 9.14 5.72 -4.30
N ASN A 15 10.10 4.84 -4.05
CA ASN A 15 10.96 4.33 -5.11
C ASN A 15 10.19 3.53 -6.15
N ARG A 16 9.23 2.74 -5.72
CA ARG A 16 8.38 1.97 -6.64
C ARG A 16 7.55 2.89 -7.52
N LEU A 17 6.96 3.93 -6.94
CA LEU A 17 6.20 4.93 -7.71
C LEU A 17 7.08 5.61 -8.74
N LYS A 18 8.27 6.02 -8.33
CA LYS A 18 9.22 6.72 -9.20
C LYS A 18 9.65 5.86 -10.39
N ARG A 19 9.75 4.55 -10.18
CA ARG A 19 10.18 3.60 -11.21
C ARG A 19 9.02 3.04 -12.03
N GLY A 20 7.79 3.44 -11.77
CA GLY A 20 6.62 2.92 -12.46
C GLY A 20 6.31 1.48 -12.11
N MET A 21 6.71 1.02 -10.94
CA MET A 21 6.46 -0.34 -10.46
C MET A 21 5.15 -0.42 -9.70
N LEU A 22 4.62 -1.64 -9.56
CA LEU A 22 3.48 -1.89 -8.67
C LEU A 22 3.91 -1.59 -7.23
N LEU A 23 3.04 -0.91 -6.47
CA LEU A 23 3.33 -0.61 -5.07
C LEU A 23 3.41 -1.88 -4.22
N GLN A 24 2.54 -2.85 -4.49
CA GLN A 24 2.45 -4.09 -3.72
C GLN A 24 2.32 -3.81 -2.22
N ALA A 25 1.43 -2.87 -1.90
CA ALA A 25 1.22 -2.42 -0.53
C ALA A 25 0.10 -3.23 0.12
N ASP A 26 0.46 -4.11 1.06
CA ASP A 26 -0.51 -4.94 1.77
C ASP A 26 -1.67 -4.14 2.39
N PRO A 27 -1.45 -2.94 2.95
CA PRO A 27 -2.56 -2.15 3.50
C PRO A 27 -3.68 -1.87 2.51
N THR A 28 -3.40 -1.75 1.22
CA THR A 28 -4.45 -1.51 0.23
C THR A 28 -5.33 -2.73 0.05
N ILE A 29 -4.73 -3.93 0.13
CA ILE A 29 -5.50 -5.17 0.06
C ILE A 29 -6.35 -5.35 1.31
N GLN A 30 -5.78 -5.09 2.48
CA GLN A 30 -6.53 -5.16 3.73
C GLN A 30 -7.75 -4.24 3.70
N TYR A 31 -7.60 -3.07 3.09
CA TYR A 31 -8.68 -2.08 3.01
C TYR A 31 -9.90 -2.61 2.23
N ILE A 32 -9.65 -3.35 1.15
CA ILE A 32 -10.73 -3.82 0.27
C ILE A 32 -11.31 -5.17 0.67
N LEU A 33 -10.67 -5.90 1.59
CA LEU A 33 -11.18 -7.18 2.04
C LEU A 33 -12.27 -6.98 3.10
N PRO A 34 -13.35 -7.77 3.07
CA PRO A 34 -14.38 -7.69 4.09
C PRO A 34 -13.91 -8.26 5.42
N GLY A 35 -14.51 -7.79 6.50
CA GLY A 35 -14.27 -8.32 7.83
C GLY A 35 -13.03 -7.73 8.50
N LYS A 36 -12.51 -8.45 9.50
CA LYS A 36 -11.36 -7.99 10.27
C LYS A 36 -10.07 -8.18 9.48
N PRO A 37 -9.05 -7.33 9.72
CA PRO A 37 -7.73 -7.54 9.11
C PRO A 37 -7.24 -8.96 9.40
N ARG A 38 -6.66 -9.59 8.39
CA ARG A 38 -6.17 -10.95 8.48
C ARG A 38 -4.94 -11.13 7.60
N ARG A 39 -4.26 -12.25 7.75
CA ARG A 39 -3.15 -12.60 6.89
C ARG A 39 -3.63 -12.67 5.43
N LEU A 40 -2.88 -12.06 4.53
CA LEU A 40 -3.21 -12.10 3.11
C LEU A 40 -2.84 -13.44 2.50
N LEU A 41 -3.71 -13.93 1.64
CA LEU A 41 -3.51 -15.15 0.88
C LEU A 41 -3.24 -14.77 -0.58
N ASN A 42 -2.67 -15.70 -1.35
CA ASN A 42 -2.39 -15.44 -2.77
C ASN A 42 -3.63 -15.01 -3.55
N LYS A 43 -4.79 -15.59 -3.23
CA LYS A 43 -6.05 -15.22 -3.88
C LYS A 43 -6.44 -13.76 -3.62
N ASP A 44 -6.06 -13.23 -2.45
CA ASP A 44 -6.39 -11.86 -2.08
C ASP A 44 -5.61 -10.86 -2.93
N LEU A 45 -4.40 -11.21 -3.33
CA LEU A 45 -3.54 -10.37 -4.15
C LEU A 45 -4.01 -10.27 -5.60
N LYS A 46 -4.96 -11.11 -5.99
CA LYS A 46 -5.48 -11.15 -7.37
C LYS A 46 -6.85 -10.51 -7.52
N VAL A 47 -7.41 -9.95 -6.46
CA VAL A 47 -8.73 -9.32 -6.52
C VAL A 47 -8.72 -8.17 -7.53
N ASP A 48 -9.70 -8.14 -8.41
CA ASP A 48 -9.82 -7.08 -9.40
C ASP A 48 -10.54 -5.87 -8.78
N ASN A 49 -9.74 -4.97 -8.22
CA ASN A 49 -10.22 -3.77 -7.57
C ASN A 49 -9.21 -2.66 -7.81
N PRO A 50 -9.64 -1.42 -8.14
CA PRO A 50 -8.72 -0.31 -8.40
C PRO A 50 -7.77 -0.02 -7.24
N TYR A 51 -8.11 -0.40 -6.02
CA TYR A 51 -7.24 -0.24 -4.86
C TYR A 51 -6.19 -1.32 -4.74
N ASN A 52 -6.23 -2.35 -5.61
CA ASN A 52 -5.26 -3.45 -5.54
C ASN A 52 -3.92 -3.03 -6.15
N THR A 53 -2.97 -2.68 -5.30
CA THR A 53 -1.64 -2.23 -5.73
C THR A 53 -0.74 -3.37 -6.18
N TYR A 54 -1.19 -4.61 -6.09
CA TYR A 54 -0.51 -5.76 -6.72
C TYR A 54 -0.92 -5.94 -8.18
N LYS A 55 -1.99 -5.27 -8.61
CA LYS A 55 -2.54 -5.42 -9.95
C LYS A 55 -2.45 -4.13 -10.75
N TYR A 56 -2.68 -3.00 -10.12
CA TYR A 56 -2.68 -1.70 -10.79
C TYR A 56 -1.53 -0.84 -10.30
N LYS A 57 -0.84 -0.21 -11.24
CA LYS A 57 0.31 0.66 -10.94
C LYS A 57 -0.15 1.95 -10.30
N GLY A 58 0.77 2.54 -9.52
CA GLY A 58 0.55 3.85 -8.93
C GLY A 58 -0.22 3.78 -7.62
N LEU A 59 -0.69 4.93 -7.21
CA LEU A 59 -1.43 5.08 -5.96
C LEU A 59 -2.87 4.60 -6.13
N PRO A 60 -3.51 4.14 -5.04
CA PRO A 60 -4.94 3.86 -5.08
C PRO A 60 -5.74 5.10 -5.46
N PRO A 61 -6.96 4.93 -6.00
CA PRO A 61 -7.76 6.08 -6.46
C PRO A 61 -8.24 7.02 -5.35
N GLY A 62 -8.11 6.63 -4.09
CA GLY A 62 -8.51 7.47 -2.97
C GLY A 62 -7.80 7.05 -1.69
N PRO A 63 -8.05 7.75 -0.59
CA PRO A 63 -7.42 7.43 0.68
C PRO A 63 -7.91 6.10 1.21
N ILE A 64 -7.04 5.42 1.97
CA ILE A 64 -7.42 4.22 2.70
C ILE A 64 -7.42 4.55 4.20
N ASN A 65 -8.29 3.89 4.94
CA ASN A 65 -8.43 4.15 6.37
C ASN A 65 -8.03 2.92 7.16
N ASN A 66 -6.72 2.69 7.25
CA ASN A 66 -6.18 1.60 8.05
C ASN A 66 -4.77 1.95 8.52
N PRO A 67 -4.14 1.09 9.37
CA PRO A 67 -2.84 1.40 9.96
C PRO A 67 -1.69 1.62 8.97
N GLY A 68 -1.82 1.15 7.73
CA GLY A 68 -0.78 1.33 6.72
C GLY A 68 -0.81 2.69 6.01
N MET A 69 -1.83 3.51 6.29
CA MET A 69 -2.02 4.76 5.57
C MET A 69 -0.89 5.76 5.78
N GLU A 70 -0.29 5.80 6.96
CA GLU A 70 0.77 6.77 7.27
C GLU A 70 2.01 6.58 6.39
N ALA A 71 2.42 5.32 6.20
CA ALA A 71 3.56 5.03 5.34
C ALA A 71 3.28 5.41 3.89
N MET A 72 2.05 5.19 3.42
CA MET A 72 1.66 5.55 2.06
C MET A 72 1.58 7.07 1.89
N LYS A 73 1.07 7.79 2.88
CA LYS A 73 1.04 9.26 2.84
C LYS A 73 2.44 9.83 2.73
N ALA A 74 3.38 9.30 3.50
CA ALA A 74 4.77 9.77 3.45
C ALA A 74 5.40 9.51 2.09
N ALA A 75 5.01 8.45 1.39
CA ALA A 75 5.48 8.17 0.04
C ALA A 75 4.93 9.16 -0.99
N ILE A 76 3.68 9.63 -0.79
CA ILE A 76 3.03 10.61 -1.67
C ILE A 76 3.63 11.99 -1.46
N MET A 77 3.94 12.33 -0.21
CA MET A 77 4.41 13.66 0.17
C MET A 77 5.81 13.57 0.78
N PRO A 78 6.81 13.23 -0.02
CA PRO A 78 8.19 13.19 0.48
C PRO A 78 8.60 14.58 0.92
N ALA A 79 9.21 14.64 2.07
CA ALA A 79 9.67 15.91 2.61
C ALA A 79 10.76 16.50 1.74
#